data_1a7474ad9f2f7a28d41c15e9cd6b3b5b
#
_entry.id   1a7474ad9f2f7a28d41c15e9cd6b3b5b
#
_cell.length_a   1.000
_cell.length_b   1.000
_cell.length_c   1.000
_cell.angle_alpha   90.00
_cell.angle_beta   90.00
_cell.angle_gamma   90.00
#
_symmetry.space_group_name_H-M   'P 1'
#
loop_
_entity.id
_entity.type
_entity.pdbx_description
1 polymer ?
#
loop_
_entity_poly.entity_id
_entity_poly.type
_entity_poly.pdbx_seq_one_letter_code
_entity_poly.pdbx_strand_id
1 'polypeptide(L)' 'MDERARRLRLVPDEYDQVLRLDRFRQAHPEVVVGAGNGWWQAVIPAPDGEIVATRYTLRALLDKLDELINANPGRE' A
#
# COMPACT_ATOMS: atom_id res chain seq x y z
N MET A 1 21.95 -10.30 -21.44
CA MET A 1 21.38 -11.12 -20.44
C MET A 1 21.49 -10.60 -19.03
N ASP A 2 22.65 -10.34 -18.62
CA ASP A 2 22.87 -9.81 -17.31
C ASP A 2 22.20 -8.46 -17.14
N GLU A 3 22.19 -7.71 -18.18
CA GLU A 3 21.60 -6.40 -18.13
C GLU A 3 20.12 -6.50 -17.86
N ARG A 4 19.49 -7.47 -18.49
CA ARG A 4 18.08 -7.67 -18.29
C ARG A 4 17.81 -8.17 -16.88
N ALA A 5 18.65 -9.05 -16.39
CA ALA A 5 18.48 -9.57 -15.05
C ALA A 5 18.67 -8.48 -14.03
N ARG A 6 19.61 -7.58 -14.32
CA ARG A 6 19.86 -6.50 -13.42
C ARG A 6 18.70 -5.54 -13.40
N ARG A 7 18.09 -5.32 -14.56
CA ARG A 7 16.97 -4.46 -14.67
C ARG A 7 15.77 -5.03 -13.92
N LEU A 8 15.61 -6.33 -14.01
CA LEU A 8 14.53 -6.98 -13.29
C LEU A 8 14.76 -6.88 -11.79
N ARG A 9 16.00 -6.83 -11.40
CA ARG A 9 16.31 -6.73 -10.00
C ARG A 9 16.00 -5.36 -9.45
N LEU A 10 16.14 -4.34 -10.27
CA LEU A 10 15.85 -2.99 -9.85
C LEU A 10 14.36 -2.71 -9.84
N VAL A 11 13.65 -3.31 -10.78
CA VAL A 11 12.23 -3.06 -10.92
C VAL A 11 11.35 -3.96 -10.07
N PRO A 12 11.75 -5.19 -9.79
CA PRO A 12 10.87 -6.12 -9.10
C PRO A 12 10.29 -5.62 -7.79
N ASP A 13 11.04 -4.83 -7.08
CA ASP A 13 10.54 -4.33 -5.82
C ASP A 13 9.32 -3.46 -6.04
N GLU A 14 9.39 -2.56 -6.99
CA GLU A 14 8.26 -1.72 -7.32
C GLU A 14 7.12 -2.55 -7.86
N TYR A 15 7.46 -3.49 -8.71
CA TYR A 15 6.45 -4.33 -9.31
C TYR A 15 5.73 -5.15 -8.24
N ASP A 16 6.48 -5.66 -7.28
CA ASP A 16 5.89 -6.41 -6.19
C ASP A 16 4.95 -5.56 -5.37
N GLN A 17 5.31 -4.30 -5.17
CA GLN A 17 4.45 -3.42 -4.41
C GLN A 17 3.17 -3.08 -5.17
N VAL A 18 3.26 -2.99 -6.49
CA VAL A 18 2.07 -2.73 -7.29
C VAL A 18 1.13 -3.93 -7.22
N LEU A 19 1.67 -5.14 -7.28
CA LEU A 19 0.86 -6.34 -7.15
C LEU A 19 0.25 -6.42 -5.75
N ARG A 20 1.02 -6.06 -4.76
CA ARG A 20 0.55 -6.06 -3.40
C ARG A 20 -0.60 -5.07 -3.23
N LEU A 21 -0.47 -3.90 -3.84
CA LEU A 21 -1.50 -2.90 -3.81
C LEU A 21 -2.76 -3.40 -4.48
N ASP A 22 -2.60 -4.07 -5.61
CA ASP A 22 -3.74 -4.60 -6.34
C ASP A 22 -4.50 -5.60 -5.48
N ARG A 23 -3.78 -6.49 -4.81
CA ARG A 23 -4.40 -7.45 -3.93
C ARG A 23 -5.08 -6.77 -2.76
N PHE A 24 -4.43 -5.73 -2.23
CA PHE A 24 -4.99 -4.99 -1.12
C PHE A 24 -6.31 -4.35 -1.54
N ARG A 25 -6.34 -3.76 -2.72
CA ARG A 25 -7.56 -3.13 -3.20
C ARG A 25 -8.69 -4.11 -3.39
N GLN A 26 -8.36 -5.32 -3.80
CA GLN A 26 -9.37 -6.34 -3.98
C GLN A 26 -9.93 -6.80 -2.65
N ALA A 27 -9.08 -6.87 -1.65
CA ALA A 27 -9.51 -7.29 -0.32
C ALA A 27 -10.21 -6.18 0.44
N HIS A 28 -9.85 -4.94 0.15
CA HIS A 28 -10.39 -3.80 0.88
C HIS A 28 -10.80 -2.69 -0.08
N PRO A 29 -11.87 -2.92 -0.84
CA PRO A 29 -12.28 -1.94 -1.85
C PRO A 29 -12.76 -0.61 -1.24
N GLU A 30 -13.05 -0.60 0.02
CA GLU A 30 -13.48 0.63 0.68
C GLU A 30 -12.32 1.58 0.96
N VAL A 31 -11.08 1.10 0.89
CA VAL A 31 -9.92 1.93 1.16
C VAL A 31 -9.48 2.60 -0.13
N VAL A 32 -9.29 3.92 -0.09
CA VAL A 32 -8.89 4.67 -1.26
C VAL A 32 -7.39 4.93 -1.17
N VAL A 33 -6.65 4.49 -2.18
CA VAL A 33 -5.21 4.68 -2.22
C VAL A 33 -4.87 5.51 -3.45
N GLY A 34 -4.09 6.56 -3.25
CA GLY A 34 -3.70 7.43 -4.34
C GLY A 34 -2.28 7.93 -4.17
N ALA A 35 -1.75 8.47 -5.23
CA ALA A 35 -0.40 9.03 -5.22
C ALA A 35 -0.47 10.52 -5.40
N GLY A 36 0.37 11.22 -4.65
CA GLY A 36 0.51 12.64 -4.80
C GLY A 36 1.89 12.95 -5.35
N ASN A 37 2.35 14.17 -5.15
CA ASN A 37 3.66 14.54 -5.61
C ASN A 37 4.70 14.00 -4.64
N GLY A 38 5.29 12.89 -5.01
CA GLY A 38 6.36 12.33 -4.21
C GLY A 38 5.90 11.59 -2.97
N TRP A 39 4.63 11.26 -2.87
CA TRP A 39 4.15 10.52 -1.71
C TRP A 39 2.89 9.75 -2.06
N TRP A 40 2.53 8.84 -1.16
CA TRP A 40 1.35 8.01 -1.31
C TRP A 40 0.43 8.25 -0.13
N GLN A 41 -0.85 8.15 -0.36
CA GLN A 41 -1.83 8.39 0.68
C GLN A 41 -2.94 7.36 0.60
N ALA A 42 -3.43 6.97 1.75
CA ALA A 42 -4.58 6.06 1.82
C ALA A 42 -5.59 6.64 2.78
N VAL A 43 -6.86 6.47 2.44
CA VAL A 43 -7.96 6.93 3.27
C VAL A 43 -8.78 5.71 3.61
N ILE A 44 -8.92 5.43 4.89
CA ILE A 44 -9.63 4.26 5.39
C ILE A 44 -10.87 4.74 6.11
N PRO A 45 -12.06 4.30 5.68
CA PRO A 45 -13.27 4.70 6.39
C PRO A 45 -13.29 4.09 7.77
N ALA A 46 -13.76 4.86 8.72
CA ALA A 46 -13.85 4.42 10.10
C ALA A 46 -15.18 4.90 10.66
N PRO A 47 -15.63 4.30 11.76
CA PRO A 47 -16.93 4.68 12.31
C PRO A 47 -17.02 6.15 12.66
N ASP A 48 -15.91 6.72 13.11
CA ASP A 48 -15.92 8.12 13.51
C ASP A 48 -15.42 9.05 12.44
N GLY A 49 -15.24 8.58 11.24
CA GLY A 49 -14.72 9.42 10.19
C GLY A 49 -13.77 8.64 9.31
N GLU A 50 -12.57 9.16 9.15
CA GLU A 50 -11.61 8.55 8.27
C GLU A 50 -10.23 8.53 8.90
N ILE A 51 -9.47 7.52 8.57
CA ILE A 51 -8.07 7.44 8.95
C ILE A 51 -7.25 7.71 7.70
N VAL A 52 -6.37 8.68 7.77
CA VAL A 52 -5.55 9.04 6.62
C VAL A 52 -4.10 8.67 6.93
N ALA A 53 -3.50 7.91 6.04
CA ALA A 53 -2.10 7.52 6.17
C ALA A 53 -1.33 8.03 4.97
N THR A 54 -0.17 8.62 5.22
CA THR A 54 0.66 9.18 4.16
C THR A 54 2.08 8.69 4.35
N ARG A 55 2.67 8.21 3.27
CA ARG A 55 4.04 7.74 3.31
C ARG A 55 4.72 8.10 2.00
N TYR A 56 6.04 8.13 2.01
CA TYR A 56 6.76 8.53 0.82
C TYR A 56 6.91 7.41 -0.20
N THR A 57 6.75 6.17 0.22
CA THR A 57 6.84 5.05 -0.71
C THR A 57 5.62 4.18 -0.58
N LEU A 58 5.29 3.49 -1.67
CA LEU A 58 4.15 2.59 -1.66
C LEU A 58 4.37 1.47 -0.66
N ARG A 59 5.58 0.97 -0.58
CA ARG A 59 5.90 -0.10 0.35
C ARG A 59 5.60 0.33 1.79
N ALA A 60 6.06 1.51 2.15
CA ALA A 60 5.84 2.01 3.51
C ALA A 60 4.35 2.20 3.76
N LEU A 61 3.62 2.66 2.77
CA LEU A 61 2.20 2.85 2.93
C LEU A 61 1.48 1.53 3.13
N LEU A 62 1.82 0.54 2.32
CA LEU A 62 1.19 -0.78 2.44
C LEU A 62 1.52 -1.44 3.76
N ASP A 63 2.75 -1.26 4.24
CA ASP A 63 3.12 -1.77 5.55
C ASP A 63 2.27 -1.11 6.62
N LYS A 64 2.04 0.17 6.50
CA LYS A 64 1.23 0.88 7.49
C LYS A 64 -0.22 0.43 7.43
N LEU A 65 -0.73 0.20 6.24
CA LEU A 65 -2.10 -0.26 6.08
C LEU A 65 -2.28 -1.64 6.68
N ASP A 66 -1.31 -2.52 6.50
CA ASP A 66 -1.37 -3.83 7.10
C ASP A 66 -1.40 -3.71 8.61
N GLU A 67 -0.60 -2.82 9.14
CA GLU A 67 -0.53 -2.61 10.56
C GLU A 67 -1.86 -2.10 11.10
N LEU A 68 -2.45 -1.15 10.44
CA LEU A 68 -3.71 -0.57 10.89
C LEU A 68 -4.84 -1.58 10.81
N ILE A 69 -4.88 -2.35 9.76
CA ILE A 69 -5.94 -3.31 9.59
C ILE A 69 -5.79 -4.47 10.54
N ASN A 70 -4.57 -4.93 10.76
CA ASN A 70 -4.35 -6.03 11.68
C ASN A 70 -4.54 -5.62 13.12
N ALA A 71 -4.38 -4.35 13.41
CA ALA A 71 -4.54 -3.90 14.78
C ALA A 71 -6.00 -3.79 15.17
N ASN A 72 -6.85 -3.60 14.18
CA ASN A 72 -8.25 -3.43 14.45
C ASN A 72 -9.02 -4.65 14.75
N PRO A 73 -8.77 -5.70 14.08
CA PRO A 73 -9.60 -6.84 14.17
C PRO A 73 -9.79 -7.35 15.56
N GLY A 74 -8.94 -6.99 16.32
CA GLY A 74 -9.05 -7.49 17.63
C GLY A 74 -10.38 -7.21 18.17
N ARG A 75 -10.84 -6.46 17.59
CA ARG A 75 -11.86 -6.19 18.01
C ARG A 75 -12.77 -7.03 17.76
N GLU A 76 -12.59 -7.69 17.28
CA GLU A 76 -13.40 -8.48 17.06
C GLU A 76 -13.49 -9.24 17.65
#